data_594c528d6db2e7654dce97857bdbbbe5
#
_entry.id   594c528d6db2e7654dce97857bdbbbe5
#
_cell.length_a   1.000
_cell.length_b   1.000
_cell.length_c   1.000
_cell.angle_alpha   90.00
_cell.angle_beta   90.00
_cell.angle_gamma   90.00
#
_symmetry.space_group_name_H-M   'P 1'
#
loop_
_entity.id
_entity.type
_entity.pdbx_description
1 polymer ?
#
loop_
_entity_poly.entity_id
_entity_poly.type
_entity_poly.pdbx_seq_one_letter_code
_entity_poly.pdbx_strand_id
1 'polypeptide(L)'
;MLNFFENSWLAVLLAAICGYLLGSINWAIIVTRAIFRKDIRTEGSGNAGATNVLRNHGRGPAILTTIGDIAKSMVAVVVGGWLLVNLQ
;
A
#
# COMPACT_ATOMS: atom_id res chain seq x y z
N MET A 1 14.63 -22.58 -20.22
CA MET A 1 13.84 -22.12 -21.36
C MET A 1 12.38 -22.49 -21.30
N LEU A 2 12.08 -23.76 -21.16
CA LEU A 2 10.72 -24.20 -20.95
C LEU A 2 10.02 -23.38 -19.90
N ASN A 3 10.77 -23.10 -18.87
CA ASN A 3 10.24 -22.46 -17.68
C ASN A 3 9.94 -20.98 -17.85
N PHE A 4 10.36 -20.38 -18.97
CA PHE A 4 10.09 -18.96 -19.18
C PHE A 4 8.59 -18.67 -19.12
N PHE A 5 7.78 -19.37 -19.90
CA PHE A 5 6.34 -19.14 -19.92
C PHE A 5 5.66 -19.68 -18.67
N GLU A 6 6.09 -20.84 -18.20
CA GLU A 6 5.52 -21.43 -16.99
C GLU A 6 5.79 -20.57 -15.76
N ASN A 7 7.05 -20.15 -15.57
CA ASN A 7 7.43 -19.38 -14.41
C ASN A 7 7.02 -17.92 -14.51
N SER A 8 6.91 -17.38 -15.73
CA SER A 8 6.51 -15.99 -15.89
C SER A 8 5.09 -15.73 -15.41
N TRP A 9 4.14 -16.60 -15.73
CA TRP A 9 2.78 -16.40 -15.26
C TRP A 9 2.70 -16.59 -13.76
N LEU A 10 3.47 -17.52 -13.18
CA LEU A 10 3.52 -17.70 -11.74
C LEU A 10 4.10 -16.45 -11.06
N ALA A 11 5.19 -15.91 -11.61
CA ALA A 11 5.81 -14.70 -11.10
C ALA A 11 4.84 -13.51 -11.15
N VAL A 12 4.11 -13.35 -12.24
CA VAL A 12 3.11 -12.30 -12.40
C VAL A 12 1.98 -12.49 -11.40
N LEU A 13 1.50 -13.72 -11.23
CA LEU A 13 0.43 -14.01 -10.28
C LEU A 13 0.84 -13.69 -8.85
N LEU A 14 2.05 -14.12 -8.44
CA LEU A 14 2.56 -13.84 -7.11
C LEU A 14 2.80 -12.35 -6.90
N ALA A 15 3.34 -11.66 -7.91
CA ALA A 15 3.53 -10.21 -7.84
C ALA A 15 2.20 -9.48 -7.70
N ALA A 16 1.18 -9.92 -8.43
CA ALA A 16 -0.16 -9.35 -8.35
C ALA A 16 -0.78 -9.56 -6.96
N ILE A 17 -0.64 -10.75 -6.39
CA ILE A 17 -1.15 -11.06 -5.06
C ILE A 17 -0.42 -10.21 -4.01
N CYS A 18 0.90 -10.14 -4.06
CA CYS A 18 1.69 -9.32 -3.15
C CYS A 18 1.32 -7.84 -3.27
N GLY A 19 1.18 -7.34 -4.48
CA GLY A 19 0.78 -5.96 -4.73
C GLY A 19 -0.61 -5.66 -4.19
N TYR A 20 -1.54 -6.59 -4.36
CA TYR A 20 -2.89 -6.46 -3.81
C TYR A 20 -2.87 -6.41 -2.29
N LEU A 21 -2.15 -7.34 -1.65
CA LEU A 21 -2.07 -7.39 -0.19
C LEU A 21 -1.41 -6.13 0.38
N LEU A 22 -0.31 -5.69 -0.22
CA LEU A 22 0.38 -4.48 0.21
C LEU A 22 -0.47 -3.24 -0.04
N GLY A 23 -1.14 -3.18 -1.19
CA GLY A 23 -2.02 -2.06 -1.53
C GLY A 23 -3.26 -1.99 -0.66
N SER A 24 -3.70 -3.11 -0.09
CA SER A 24 -4.85 -3.13 0.82
C SER A 24 -4.55 -2.51 2.18
N ILE A 25 -3.28 -2.36 2.53
CA ILE A 25 -2.89 -1.66 3.74
C ILE A 25 -3.18 -0.17 3.56
N ASN A 26 -4.10 0.36 4.35
CA ASN A 26 -4.45 1.77 4.27
C ASN A 26 -3.86 2.54 5.45
N TRP A 27 -2.82 3.32 5.18
CA TRP A 27 -2.11 4.05 6.22
C TRP A 27 -2.92 5.18 6.82
N ALA A 28 -3.85 5.78 6.06
CA ALA A 28 -4.74 6.80 6.62
C ALA A 28 -5.60 6.22 7.74
N ILE A 29 -6.15 5.03 7.53
CA ILE A 29 -6.94 4.34 8.55
C ILE A 29 -6.08 3.95 9.75
N ILE A 30 -4.90 3.37 9.49
CA ILE A 30 -3.98 2.92 10.55
C ILE A 30 -3.54 4.10 11.42
N VAL A 31 -3.09 5.18 10.80
CA VAL A 31 -2.59 6.36 11.50
C VAL A 31 -3.70 7.00 12.35
N THR A 32 -4.89 7.19 11.79
CA THR A 32 -5.97 7.84 12.52
C THR A 32 -6.51 6.97 13.66
N ARG A 33 -6.57 5.66 13.46
CA ARG A 33 -6.97 4.75 14.55
C ARG A 33 -5.94 4.67 15.65
N ALA A 34 -4.65 4.61 15.29
CA ALA A 34 -3.59 4.49 16.28
C ALA A 34 -3.44 5.75 17.14
N ILE A 35 -3.53 6.92 16.52
CA ILE A 35 -3.30 8.20 17.21
C ILE A 35 -4.58 8.76 17.84
N PHE A 36 -5.67 8.75 17.07
CA PHE A 36 -6.92 9.41 17.47
C PHE A 36 -8.03 8.46 17.85
N ARG A 37 -7.84 7.16 17.64
CA ARG A 37 -8.85 6.11 17.85
C ARG A 37 -10.12 6.36 17.06
N LYS A 38 -9.97 6.98 15.87
CA LYS A 38 -11.07 7.28 14.95
C LYS A 38 -10.76 6.70 13.59
N ASP A 39 -11.81 6.42 12.83
CA ASP A 39 -11.68 5.94 11.46
C ASP A 39 -11.85 7.12 10.52
N ILE A 40 -10.81 7.42 9.71
CA ILE A 40 -10.84 8.54 8.79
C ILE A 40 -12.00 8.46 7.79
N ARG A 41 -12.50 7.24 7.52
CA ARG A 41 -13.62 7.05 6.61
C ARG A 41 -14.93 7.63 7.15
N THR A 42 -15.01 7.89 8.46
CA THR A 42 -16.18 8.51 9.10
C THR A 42 -16.02 10.00 9.27
N GLU A 43 -14.92 10.58 8.81
CA GLU A 43 -14.59 11.98 9.00
C GLU A 43 -14.49 12.73 7.69
N GLY A 44 -14.82 14.00 7.69
CA GLY A 44 -14.70 14.89 6.55
C GLY A 44 -15.37 14.34 5.30
N SER A 45 -14.61 14.18 4.23
CA SER A 45 -15.10 13.65 2.95
C SER A 45 -15.37 12.16 2.97
N GLY A 46 -14.96 11.46 4.02
CA GLY A 46 -15.04 10.00 4.09
C GLY A 46 -13.95 9.28 3.30
N ASN A 47 -13.08 10.03 2.65
CA ASN A 47 -12.02 9.45 1.84
C ASN A 47 -10.85 8.99 2.73
N ALA A 48 -10.40 7.76 2.54
CA ALA A 48 -9.29 7.19 3.32
C ALA A 48 -7.95 7.57 2.67
N GLY A 49 -7.56 8.83 2.78
CA GLY A 49 -6.34 9.34 2.19
C GLY A 49 -5.71 10.48 2.97
N ALA A 50 -4.47 10.81 2.61
CA ALA A 50 -3.68 11.83 3.30
C ALA A 50 -4.34 13.20 3.29
N THR A 51 -5.03 13.56 2.22
CA THR A 51 -5.71 14.85 2.13
C THR A 51 -6.81 14.98 3.18
N ASN A 52 -7.62 13.93 3.35
CA ASN A 52 -8.66 13.94 4.36
C ASN A 52 -8.05 13.95 5.77
N VAL A 53 -6.97 13.21 5.98
CA VAL A 53 -6.22 13.24 7.25
C VAL A 53 -5.71 14.65 7.53
N LEU A 54 -5.14 15.31 6.53
CA LEU A 54 -4.64 16.67 6.66
C LEU A 54 -5.73 17.64 7.12
N ARG A 55 -6.92 17.54 6.50
CA ARG A 55 -8.03 18.43 6.80
C ARG A 55 -8.59 18.24 8.21
N ASN A 56 -8.62 17.01 8.69
CA ASN A 56 -9.26 16.68 9.96
C ASN A 56 -8.29 16.56 11.13
N HIS A 57 -7.02 16.22 10.88
CA HIS A 57 -6.04 15.92 11.93
C HIS A 57 -4.72 16.67 11.81
N GLY A 58 -4.53 17.44 10.75
CA GLY A 58 -3.33 18.27 10.58
C GLY A 58 -2.18 17.60 9.85
N ARG A 59 -1.05 18.31 9.85
CA ARG A 59 0.11 17.92 9.00
C ARG A 59 0.83 16.68 9.48
N GLY A 60 1.02 16.52 10.78
CA GLY A 60 1.78 15.37 11.31
C GLY A 60 1.21 14.04 10.88
N PRO A 61 -0.05 13.74 11.20
CA PRO A 61 -0.68 12.50 10.75
C PRO A 61 -0.76 12.36 9.23
N ALA A 62 -0.95 13.47 8.51
CA ALA A 62 -0.97 13.44 7.03
C ALA A 62 0.39 13.07 6.46
N ILE A 63 1.47 13.57 7.03
CA ILE A 63 2.84 13.22 6.62
C ILE A 63 3.11 11.75 6.89
N LEU A 64 2.74 11.24 8.07
CA LEU A 64 2.88 9.83 8.39
C LEU A 64 2.11 8.94 7.41
N THR A 65 0.89 9.32 7.06
CA THR A 65 0.07 8.62 6.08
C THR A 65 0.77 8.58 4.72
N THR A 66 1.28 9.72 4.28
CA THR A 66 1.98 9.83 2.99
C THR A 66 3.24 8.98 2.98
N ILE A 67 4.04 9.03 4.04
CA ILE A 67 5.25 8.21 4.15
C ILE A 67 4.89 6.73 4.10
N GLY A 68 3.87 6.30 4.83
CA GLY A 68 3.41 4.92 4.81
C GLY A 68 2.96 4.46 3.42
N ASP A 69 2.20 5.31 2.72
CA ASP A 69 1.72 5.00 1.37
C ASP A 69 2.87 4.90 0.37
N ILE A 70 3.85 5.78 0.47
CA ILE A 70 5.05 5.73 -0.38
C ILE A 70 5.85 4.46 -0.07
N ALA A 71 6.07 4.17 1.20
CA ALA A 71 6.83 3.00 1.62
C ALA A 71 6.18 1.69 1.13
N LYS A 72 4.87 1.55 1.27
CA LYS A 72 4.19 0.35 0.78
C LYS A 72 4.30 0.19 -0.73
N SER A 73 4.25 1.30 -1.47
CA SER A 73 4.41 1.29 -2.92
C SER A 73 5.82 0.86 -3.31
N MET A 74 6.84 1.37 -2.62
CA MET A 74 8.23 0.98 -2.85
C MET A 74 8.46 -0.49 -2.56
N VAL A 75 7.93 -1.00 -1.45
CA VAL A 75 8.02 -2.41 -1.10
C VAL A 75 7.34 -3.28 -2.16
N ALA A 76 6.16 -2.87 -2.63
CA ALA A 76 5.43 -3.59 -3.67
C ALA A 76 6.23 -3.67 -4.97
N VAL A 77 6.87 -2.58 -5.37
CA VAL A 77 7.71 -2.54 -6.58
C VAL A 77 8.93 -3.44 -6.42
N VAL A 78 9.60 -3.38 -5.28
CA VAL A 78 10.79 -4.20 -5.02
C VAL A 78 10.42 -5.68 -4.98
N VAL A 79 9.38 -6.05 -4.27
CA VAL A 79 8.93 -7.45 -4.18
C VAL A 79 8.47 -7.96 -5.54
N GLY A 80 7.67 -7.19 -6.25
CA GLY A 80 7.19 -7.56 -7.58
C GLY A 80 8.34 -7.72 -8.57
N GLY A 81 9.29 -6.80 -8.56
CA GLY A 81 10.48 -6.88 -9.41
C GLY A 81 11.34 -8.09 -9.09
N TRP A 82 11.55 -8.36 -7.80
CA TRP A 82 12.29 -9.53 -7.36
C TRP A 82 11.65 -10.83 -7.84
N LEU A 83 10.32 -10.95 -7.67
CA LEU A 83 9.58 -12.12 -8.12
C LEU A 83 9.68 -12.31 -9.63
N LEU A 84 9.52 -11.23 -10.39
CA LEU A 84 9.59 -11.29 -11.84
C LEU A 84 10.99 -11.69 -12.34
N VAL A 85 12.05 -11.26 -11.67
CA VAL A 85 13.42 -11.57 -12.04
C VAL A 85 13.81 -12.99 -11.61
N ASN A 86 13.44 -13.37 -10.38
CA ASN A 86 13.97 -14.60 -9.78
C ASN A 86 13.13 -15.85 -10.06
N LEU A 87 11.87 -15.68 -10.46
CA LEU A 87 10.99 -16.81 -10.78
C LEU A 87 10.87 -17.08 -12.28
N GLN A 88 11.65 -16.40 -13.12
CA GLN A 88 11.68 -16.64 -14.56
C GLN A 88 12.65 -17.73 -14.98
#